data_d06fe44ab2f7dd142b317bbd9149e323
#
_entry.id   d06fe44ab2f7dd142b317bbd9149e323
#
_cell.length_a   1.000
_cell.length_b   1.000
_cell.length_c   1.000
_cell.angle_alpha   90.00
_cell.angle_beta   90.00
_cell.angle_gamma   90.00
#
_symmetry.space_group_name_H-M   'P 1'
#
loop_
_entity.id
_entity.type
_entity.pdbx_description
1 polymer ?
#
loop_
_entity_poly.entity_id
_entity_poly.type
_entity_poly.pdbx_seq_one_letter_code
_entity_poly.pdbx_strand_id
1 'polypeptide(L)'
;MAGLGAFALGHLAYVVAAVLIGVDTGAAALAVPFLAVLLGFRFLTRTVPGAKQHGGSVLAGAVVFYACVISAMIVTAYGVRSWVAALGASLFAISDWILGHERFVAPVRHGRVAVHVAYFVGQLLLVLGLAAT
;
A
#
# COMPACT_ATOMS: atom_id res chain seq x y z
N MET A 1 17.23 -0.22 -1.65
CA MET A 1 16.88 -1.48 -0.96
C MET A 1 16.62 -1.29 0.54
N ALA A 2 17.52 -0.64 1.31
CA ALA A 2 17.30 -0.39 2.75
C ALA A 2 16.01 0.39 3.06
N GLY A 3 15.68 1.41 2.26
CA GLY A 3 14.43 2.16 2.41
C GLY A 3 13.18 1.32 2.22
N LEU A 4 13.17 0.44 1.22
CA LEU A 4 12.06 -0.48 0.97
C LEU A 4 11.82 -1.42 2.16
N GLY A 5 12.91 -1.94 2.75
CA GLY A 5 12.84 -2.78 3.94
C GLY A 5 12.28 -2.05 5.18
N ALA A 6 12.74 -0.81 5.41
CA ALA A 6 12.26 0.01 6.51
C ALA A 6 10.76 0.32 6.39
N PHE A 7 10.30 0.66 5.19
CA PHE A 7 8.88 0.87 4.92
C PHE A 7 8.06 -0.41 5.08
N ALA A 8 8.56 -1.55 4.61
CA ALA A 8 7.89 -2.83 4.79
C ALA A 8 7.72 -3.18 6.28
N LEU A 9 8.72 -2.93 7.12
CA LEU A 9 8.62 -3.13 8.57
C LEU A 9 7.55 -2.23 9.21
N GLY A 10 7.46 -0.97 8.80
CA GLY A 10 6.41 -0.04 9.24
C GLY A 10 5.01 -0.56 8.90
N HIS A 11 4.81 -1.07 7.69
CA HIS A 11 3.53 -1.63 7.27
C HIS A 11 3.18 -2.93 8.02
N LEU A 12 4.16 -3.78 8.29
CA LEU A 12 3.97 -4.96 9.12
C LEU A 12 3.54 -4.59 10.55
N ALA A 13 4.05 -3.49 11.11
CA ALA A 13 3.60 -2.99 12.40
C ALA A 13 2.11 -2.60 12.39
N TYR A 14 1.63 -1.99 11.30
CA TYR A 14 0.19 -1.70 11.15
C TYR A 14 -0.64 -2.98 11.01
N VAL A 15 -0.16 -3.99 10.29
CA VAL A 15 -0.82 -5.30 10.20
C VAL A 15 -0.95 -5.91 11.59
N VAL A 16 0.13 -5.92 12.37
CA VAL A 16 0.12 -6.45 13.75
C VAL A 16 -0.87 -5.69 14.62
N ALA A 17 -0.86 -4.35 14.58
CA ALA A 17 -1.79 -3.52 15.33
C ALA A 17 -3.25 -3.84 14.97
N ALA A 18 -3.57 -3.93 13.69
CA ALA A 18 -4.92 -4.26 13.22
C ALA A 18 -5.36 -5.65 13.66
N VAL A 19 -4.47 -6.65 13.59
CA VAL A 19 -4.76 -8.03 14.04
C VAL A 19 -5.01 -8.07 15.55
N LEU A 20 -4.24 -7.31 16.34
CA LEU A 20 -4.43 -7.23 17.80
C LEU A 20 -5.75 -6.54 18.18
N ILE A 21 -6.21 -5.57 17.40
CA ILE A 21 -7.52 -4.93 17.56
C ILE A 21 -8.66 -5.91 17.22
N GLY A 22 -8.46 -6.75 16.24
CA GLY A 22 -9.42 -7.72 15.73
C GLY A 22 -9.86 -7.42 14.30
N VAL A 23 -9.81 -8.43 13.46
CA VAL A 23 -10.14 -8.34 12.03
C VAL A 23 -11.43 -9.10 11.73
N ASP A 24 -12.45 -8.38 11.29
CA ASP A 24 -13.68 -8.95 10.75
C ASP A 24 -13.47 -9.33 9.29
N THR A 25 -13.68 -10.60 8.95
CA THR A 25 -13.42 -11.14 7.60
C THR A 25 -14.39 -10.59 6.55
N GLY A 26 -15.62 -10.31 6.92
CA GLY A 26 -16.61 -9.71 6.02
C GLY A 26 -16.21 -8.29 5.63
N ALA A 27 -15.81 -7.47 6.60
CA ALA A 27 -15.31 -6.12 6.36
C ALA A 27 -13.98 -6.15 5.57
N ALA A 28 -13.08 -7.07 5.89
CA ALA A 28 -11.82 -7.24 5.17
C ALA A 28 -12.04 -7.58 3.69
N ALA A 29 -13.09 -8.33 3.37
CA ALA A 29 -13.43 -8.68 1.98
C ALA A 29 -13.74 -7.45 1.12
N LEU A 30 -14.16 -6.31 1.70
CA LEU A 30 -14.39 -5.07 0.98
C LEU A 30 -13.09 -4.48 0.38
N ALA A 31 -11.92 -4.90 0.87
CA ALA A 31 -10.65 -4.52 0.27
C ALA A 31 -10.39 -5.18 -1.09
N VAL A 32 -11.04 -6.30 -1.40
CA VAL A 32 -10.78 -7.09 -2.61
C VAL A 32 -10.97 -6.29 -3.91
N PRO A 33 -12.10 -5.60 -4.13
CA PRO A 33 -12.28 -4.83 -5.38
C PRO A 33 -11.26 -3.69 -5.50
N PHE A 34 -10.92 -3.03 -4.40
CA PHE A 34 -9.89 -1.99 -4.39
C PHE A 34 -8.53 -2.55 -4.78
N LEU A 35 -8.12 -3.68 -4.18
CA LEU A 35 -6.86 -4.34 -4.50
C LEU A 35 -6.83 -4.89 -5.94
N ALA A 36 -7.94 -5.41 -6.42
CA ALA A 36 -8.04 -5.89 -7.79
C ALA A 36 -7.78 -4.77 -8.80
N VAL A 37 -8.32 -3.57 -8.56
CA VAL A 37 -8.05 -2.39 -9.39
C VAL A 37 -6.61 -1.92 -9.25
N LEU A 38 -6.13 -1.80 -8.01
CA LEU A 38 -4.78 -1.26 -7.73
C LEU A 38 -3.68 -2.14 -8.31
N LEU A 39 -3.75 -3.45 -8.09
CA LEU A 39 -2.74 -4.41 -8.54
C LEU A 39 -2.92 -4.82 -10.00
N GLY A 40 -4.16 -4.99 -10.46
CA GLY A 40 -4.46 -5.36 -11.85
C GLY A 40 -4.19 -4.22 -12.82
N PHE A 41 -4.52 -2.98 -12.43
CA PHE A 41 -4.36 -1.81 -13.29
C PHE A 41 -2.91 -1.32 -13.31
N ARG A 42 -2.18 -1.75 -14.33
CA ARG A 42 -0.80 -1.30 -14.64
C ARG A 42 0.30 -1.74 -13.66
N PHE A 43 -0.01 -2.19 -12.43
CA PHE A 43 1.04 -2.66 -11.51
C PHE A 43 1.71 -3.92 -12.05
N LEU A 44 0.94 -4.99 -12.28
CA LEU A 44 1.48 -6.26 -12.78
C LEU A 44 2.01 -6.15 -14.21
N THR A 45 1.38 -5.31 -15.05
CA THR A 45 1.72 -5.21 -16.49
C THR A 45 2.79 -4.18 -16.81
N ARG A 46 3.04 -3.23 -15.93
CA ARG A 46 3.99 -2.13 -16.17
C ARG A 46 5.01 -1.96 -15.06
N THR A 47 4.57 -1.86 -13.80
CA THR A 47 5.48 -1.57 -12.67
C THR A 47 6.43 -2.74 -12.40
N VAL A 48 5.94 -3.97 -12.35
CA VAL A 48 6.77 -5.16 -12.11
C VAL A 48 7.76 -5.39 -13.27
N PRO A 49 7.35 -5.39 -14.55
CA PRO A 49 8.30 -5.49 -15.66
C PRO A 49 9.30 -4.33 -15.70
N GLY A 50 8.86 -3.10 -15.38
CA GLY A 50 9.74 -1.94 -15.26
C GLY A 50 10.80 -2.12 -14.18
N ALA A 51 10.42 -2.60 -13.00
CA ALA A 51 11.37 -2.92 -11.93
C ALA A 51 12.38 -3.97 -12.36
N LYS A 52 11.94 -5.00 -13.11
CA LYS A 52 12.83 -6.03 -13.65
C LYS A 52 13.85 -5.45 -14.65
N GLN A 53 13.45 -4.49 -15.48
CA GLN A 53 14.35 -3.81 -16.42
C GLN A 53 15.39 -2.95 -15.68
N HIS A 54 15.03 -2.31 -14.56
CA HIS A 54 15.92 -1.43 -13.81
C HIS A 54 16.89 -2.16 -12.87
N GLY A 55 16.50 -3.30 -12.31
CA GLY A 55 17.30 -4.00 -11.29
C GLY A 55 17.16 -5.51 -11.30
N GLY A 56 16.71 -6.10 -12.40
CA GLY A 56 16.61 -7.55 -12.57
C GLY A 56 15.52 -8.19 -11.71
N SER A 57 15.58 -9.52 -11.62
CA SER A 57 14.60 -10.32 -10.89
C SER A 57 14.58 -10.04 -9.39
N VAL A 58 15.71 -9.63 -8.81
CA VAL A 58 15.81 -9.29 -7.38
C VAL A 58 14.96 -8.06 -7.06
N LEU A 59 15.09 -6.99 -7.84
CA LEU A 59 14.29 -5.79 -7.64
C LEU A 59 12.80 -6.03 -7.93
N ALA A 60 12.49 -6.76 -8.99
CA ALA A 60 11.11 -7.15 -9.28
C ALA A 60 10.49 -7.97 -8.15
N GLY A 61 11.23 -8.94 -7.60
CA GLY A 61 10.81 -9.74 -6.45
C GLY A 61 10.59 -8.89 -5.19
N ALA A 62 11.46 -7.92 -4.92
CA ALA A 62 11.33 -6.99 -3.80
C ALA A 62 10.07 -6.11 -3.94
N VAL A 63 9.77 -5.64 -5.15
CA VAL A 63 8.56 -4.85 -5.44
C VAL A 63 7.29 -5.67 -5.23
N VAL A 64 7.27 -6.92 -5.70
CA VAL A 64 6.14 -7.83 -5.48
C VAL A 64 5.95 -8.14 -3.99
N PHE A 65 7.04 -8.46 -3.27
CA PHE A 65 6.98 -8.69 -1.83
C PHE A 65 6.41 -7.48 -1.07
N TYR A 66 6.88 -6.29 -1.41
CA TYR A 66 6.38 -5.04 -0.83
C TYR A 66 4.88 -4.83 -1.12
N ALA A 67 4.44 -5.10 -2.34
CA ALA A 67 3.02 -5.05 -2.70
C ALA A 67 2.17 -6.04 -1.89
N CYS A 68 2.70 -7.23 -1.58
CA CYS A 68 2.02 -8.19 -0.69
C CYS A 68 1.87 -7.63 0.73
N VAL A 69 2.91 -7.00 1.28
CA VAL A 69 2.87 -6.38 2.61
C VAL A 69 1.83 -5.25 2.67
N ILE A 70 1.80 -4.37 1.66
CA ILE A 70 0.79 -3.30 1.57
C ILE A 70 -0.62 -3.89 1.42
N SER A 71 -0.79 -4.93 0.62
CA SER A 71 -2.08 -5.60 0.47
C SER A 71 -2.57 -6.18 1.80
N ALA A 72 -1.69 -6.81 2.58
CA ALA A 72 -2.02 -7.30 3.92
C ALA A 72 -2.43 -6.16 4.86
N MET A 73 -1.74 -5.02 4.81
CA MET A 73 -2.10 -3.83 5.59
C MET A 73 -3.50 -3.31 5.21
N ILE A 74 -3.82 -3.23 3.92
CA ILE A 74 -5.13 -2.78 3.44
C ILE A 74 -6.23 -3.71 3.91
N VAL A 75 -6.07 -5.02 3.71
CA VAL A 75 -7.05 -6.04 4.12
C VAL A 75 -7.33 -5.97 5.61
N THR A 76 -6.29 -5.88 6.44
CA THR A 76 -6.44 -5.80 7.90
C THR A 76 -7.03 -4.48 8.35
N ALA A 77 -6.66 -3.35 7.72
CA ALA A 77 -7.24 -2.04 8.03
C ALA A 77 -8.74 -1.95 7.70
N TYR A 78 -9.18 -2.57 6.59
CA TYR A 78 -10.61 -2.71 6.30
C TYR A 78 -11.31 -3.60 7.33
N GLY A 79 -10.66 -4.68 7.74
CA GLY A 79 -11.21 -5.65 8.70
C GLY A 79 -11.41 -5.10 10.11
N VAL A 80 -10.72 -4.03 10.49
CA VAL A 80 -10.92 -3.35 11.80
C VAL A 80 -12.27 -2.63 11.89
N ARG A 81 -13.02 -2.50 10.78
CA ARG A 81 -14.32 -1.83 10.68
C ARG A 81 -14.27 -0.33 11.00
N SER A 82 -13.11 0.27 10.86
CA SER A 82 -12.93 1.72 10.93
C SER A 82 -12.83 2.28 9.50
N TRP A 83 -13.83 3.03 9.06
CA TRP A 83 -13.79 3.66 7.73
C TRP A 83 -12.63 4.66 7.61
N VAL A 84 -12.21 5.25 8.73
CA VAL A 84 -11.06 6.16 8.77
C VAL A 84 -9.76 5.40 8.51
N ALA A 85 -9.58 4.22 9.15
CA ALA A 85 -8.43 3.36 8.90
C ALA A 85 -8.42 2.83 7.47
N ALA A 86 -9.57 2.41 6.94
CA ALA A 86 -9.69 1.93 5.57
C ALA A 86 -9.35 3.02 4.54
N LEU A 87 -9.85 4.23 4.74
CA LEU A 87 -9.52 5.39 3.89
C LEU A 87 -8.02 5.72 3.96
N GLY A 88 -7.45 5.73 5.17
CA GLY A 88 -6.03 5.97 5.38
C GLY A 88 -5.14 4.96 4.66
N ALA A 89 -5.45 3.67 4.81
CA ALA A 89 -4.73 2.59 4.13
C ALA A 89 -4.85 2.69 2.60
N SER A 90 -6.02 3.06 2.10
CA SER A 90 -6.26 3.23 0.66
C SER A 90 -5.47 4.40 0.07
N LEU A 91 -5.46 5.56 0.74
CA LEU A 91 -4.67 6.72 0.31
C LEU A 91 -3.17 6.42 0.35
N PHE A 92 -2.72 5.71 1.37
CA PHE A 92 -1.34 5.28 1.46
C PHE A 92 -0.94 4.38 0.29
N ALA A 93 -1.76 3.37 0.00
CA ALA A 93 -1.51 2.45 -1.12
C ALA A 93 -1.53 3.16 -2.48
N ILE A 94 -2.40 4.14 -2.67
CA ILE A 94 -2.42 4.97 -3.89
C ILE A 94 -1.11 5.77 -4.00
N SER A 95 -0.60 6.33 -2.90
CA SER A 95 0.68 7.05 -2.92
C SER A 95 1.84 6.15 -3.35
N ASP A 96 1.88 4.93 -2.82
CA ASP A 96 2.91 3.95 -3.18
C ASP A 96 2.77 3.44 -4.61
N TRP A 97 1.55 3.29 -5.10
CA TRP A 97 1.30 2.95 -6.49
C TRP A 97 1.82 4.05 -7.44
N ILE A 98 1.54 5.33 -7.13
CA ILE A 98 2.06 6.46 -7.93
C ILE A 98 3.58 6.48 -7.88
N LEU A 99 4.18 6.32 -6.69
CA LEU A 99 5.63 6.30 -6.50
C LEU A 99 6.29 5.18 -7.31
N GLY A 100 5.72 3.97 -7.27
CA GLY A 100 6.21 2.83 -8.04
C GLY A 100 6.08 3.07 -9.55
N HIS A 101 4.98 3.66 -9.99
CA HIS A 101 4.77 4.02 -11.38
C HIS A 101 5.79 5.07 -11.86
N GLU A 102 6.02 6.14 -11.09
CA GLU A 102 7.04 7.14 -11.41
C GLU A 102 8.44 6.56 -11.49
N ARG A 103 8.76 5.63 -10.58
CA ARG A 103 10.09 5.06 -10.50
C ARG A 103 10.39 4.06 -11.63
N PHE A 104 9.41 3.28 -12.05
CA PHE A 104 9.64 2.13 -12.95
C PHE A 104 8.93 2.20 -14.29
N VAL A 105 8.06 3.16 -14.50
CA VAL A 105 7.26 3.25 -15.74
C VAL A 105 7.43 4.60 -16.43
N ALA A 106 6.89 5.67 -15.86
CA ALA A 106 6.90 6.99 -16.46
C ALA A 106 6.59 8.08 -15.42
N PRO A 107 7.08 9.33 -15.64
CA PRO A 107 6.75 10.46 -14.79
C PRO A 107 5.23 10.73 -14.77
N VAL A 108 4.72 11.10 -13.59
CA VAL A 108 3.33 11.52 -13.41
C VAL A 108 3.29 13.03 -13.16
N ARG A 109 2.39 13.72 -13.87
CA ARG A 109 2.22 15.17 -13.66
C ARG A 109 1.85 15.45 -12.20
N HIS A 110 2.64 16.30 -11.53
CA HIS A 110 2.50 16.59 -10.11
C HIS A 110 2.58 15.36 -9.17
N GLY A 111 3.15 14.25 -9.65
CA GLY A 111 3.25 12.98 -8.91
C GLY A 111 3.94 13.14 -7.56
N ARG A 112 5.03 13.93 -7.48
CA ARG A 112 5.73 14.18 -6.21
C ARG A 112 4.82 14.82 -5.15
N VAL A 113 4.00 15.80 -5.52
CA VAL A 113 3.05 16.44 -4.60
C VAL A 113 1.95 15.46 -4.22
N ALA A 114 1.39 14.75 -5.20
CA ALA A 114 0.34 13.75 -4.97
C ALA A 114 0.81 12.64 -4.03
N VAL A 115 2.03 12.13 -4.21
CA VAL A 115 2.64 11.11 -3.34
C VAL A 115 2.76 11.64 -1.91
N HIS A 116 3.32 12.83 -1.71
CA HIS A 116 3.52 13.37 -0.37
C HIS A 116 2.18 13.64 0.34
N VAL A 117 1.23 14.27 -0.34
CA VAL A 117 -0.10 14.54 0.25
C VAL A 117 -0.83 13.25 0.59
N ALA A 118 -0.92 12.31 -0.34
CA ALA A 118 -1.59 11.03 -0.11
C ALA A 118 -0.89 10.20 0.98
N TYR A 119 0.45 10.24 1.03
CA TYR A 119 1.23 9.59 2.07
C TYR A 119 0.92 10.15 3.45
N PHE A 120 1.09 11.46 3.65
CA PHE A 120 0.90 12.07 4.98
C PHE A 120 -0.55 12.00 5.45
N VAL A 121 -1.50 12.27 4.59
CA VAL A 121 -2.93 12.17 4.93
C VAL A 121 -3.31 10.71 5.19
N GLY A 122 -2.86 9.80 4.35
CA GLY A 122 -3.10 8.36 4.52
C GLY A 122 -2.53 7.82 5.83
N GLN A 123 -1.28 8.20 6.15
CA GLN A 123 -0.61 7.82 7.41
C GLN A 123 -1.39 8.34 8.63
N LEU A 124 -1.77 9.62 8.61
CA LEU A 124 -2.52 10.23 9.72
C LEU A 124 -3.87 9.56 9.93
N LEU A 125 -4.63 9.35 8.85
CA LEU A 125 -5.95 8.70 8.94
C LEU A 125 -5.83 7.24 9.38
N LEU A 126 -4.82 6.51 8.92
CA LEU A 126 -4.58 5.13 9.32
C LEU A 126 -4.32 5.04 10.83
N VAL A 127 -3.41 5.87 11.35
CA VAL A 127 -3.08 5.90 12.78
C VAL A 127 -4.29 6.31 13.61
N LEU A 128 -4.99 7.38 13.23
CA LEU A 128 -6.19 7.84 13.95
C LEU A 128 -7.31 6.80 13.91
N GLY A 129 -7.52 6.17 12.75
CA GLY A 129 -8.54 5.14 12.57
C GLY A 129 -8.27 3.88 13.39
N LEU A 130 -7.03 3.47 13.54
CA LEU A 130 -6.63 2.34 14.39
C LEU A 130 -6.68 2.70 15.88
N ALA A 131 -6.23 3.91 16.25
CA ALA A 131 -6.21 4.37 17.62
C ALA A 131 -7.62 4.60 18.20
N ALA A 132 -8.60 4.91 17.36
CA ALA A 132 -10.00 5.15 17.77
C ALA A 132 -10.81 3.85 17.95
N THR A 133 -10.24 2.72 17.61
CA THR A 133 -10.84 1.41 17.83
C THR A 133 -10.29 0.79 19.11
#